data_08f3a1b504ea4a0b49e751a8ddebdd02
#
_entry.id   08f3a1b504ea4a0b49e751a8ddebdd02
#
_cell.length_a   1.000
_cell.length_b   1.000
_cell.length_c   1.000
_cell.angle_alpha   90.00
_cell.angle_beta   90.00
_cell.angle_gamma   90.00
#
_symmetry.space_group_name_H-M   'P 1'
#
loop_
_entity.id
_entity.type
_entity.pdbx_description
1 polymer ?
#
loop_
_entity_poly.entity_id
_entity_poly.type
_entity_poly.pdbx_seq_one_letter_code
_entity_poly.pdbx_strand_id
1 'polypeptide(L)'
;MVGVNLTGFFWLTQRVIAEMLNRYGGHVVNVSATIAEYANSSTPSVLTALTKGGLASATRSLAVEYGPRGIRVNAVSPGIIQTPMHPADSYEELGDRLPPLGRVGQVSDVVDGILFLEASPYITGEILHIDGGQTAGH
;
A
#
# COMPACT_ATOMS: atom_id res chain seq x y z
N MET A 1 -7.75 14.41 0.29
CA MET A 1 -6.87 13.33 -0.23
C MET A 1 -5.41 13.74 -0.33
N VAL A 2 -5.11 14.88 -0.96
CA VAL A 2 -3.72 15.40 -1.04
C VAL A 2 -3.13 15.64 0.35
N GLY A 3 -3.86 16.27 1.26
CA GLY A 3 -3.41 16.55 2.62
C GLY A 3 -3.04 15.30 3.42
N VAL A 4 -3.79 14.21 3.28
CA VAL A 4 -3.51 12.94 3.97
C VAL A 4 -2.46 12.12 3.24
N ASN A 5 -2.64 11.91 1.93
CA ASN A 5 -1.83 10.97 1.17
C ASN A 5 -0.45 11.51 0.77
N LEU A 6 -0.28 12.82 0.65
CA LEU A 6 1.00 13.44 0.29
C LEU A 6 1.60 14.25 1.44
N THR A 7 0.95 15.34 1.83
CA THR A 7 1.49 16.25 2.85
C THR A 7 1.65 15.55 4.19
N GLY A 8 0.62 14.86 4.65
CA GLY A 8 0.65 14.13 5.92
C GLY A 8 1.66 12.99 5.90
N PHE A 9 1.72 12.23 4.81
CA PHE A 9 2.73 11.19 4.61
C PHE A 9 4.14 11.77 4.72
N PHE A 10 4.44 12.84 4.00
CA PHE A 10 5.78 13.43 3.97
C PHE A 10 6.22 13.90 5.36
N TRP A 11 5.39 14.65 6.05
CA TRP A 11 5.73 15.20 7.34
C TRP A 11 5.85 14.14 8.44
N LEU A 12 4.90 13.20 8.48
CA LEU A 12 4.95 12.12 9.46
C LEU A 12 6.17 11.22 9.22
N THR A 13 6.42 10.84 7.98
CA THR A 13 7.55 9.97 7.62
C THR A 13 8.88 10.64 7.93
N GLN A 14 9.02 11.95 7.66
CA GLN A 14 10.21 12.70 8.01
C GLN A 14 10.53 12.62 9.50
N ARG A 15 9.53 12.80 10.35
CA ARG A 15 9.69 12.74 11.80
C ARG A 15 9.98 11.33 12.31
N VAL A 16 9.27 10.35 11.78
CA VAL A 16 9.45 8.95 12.15
C VAL A 16 10.85 8.45 11.78
N ILE A 17 11.32 8.76 10.58
CA ILE A 17 12.67 8.37 10.14
C ILE A 17 13.74 9.05 11.00
N ALA A 18 13.56 10.32 11.36
CA ALA A 18 14.48 11.01 12.25
C ALA A 18 14.62 10.28 13.61
N GLU A 19 13.50 9.82 14.18
CA GLU A 19 13.52 9.02 15.42
C GLU A 19 14.17 7.65 15.22
N MET A 20 13.90 6.97 14.10
CA MET A 20 14.51 5.69 13.78
C MET A 20 16.02 5.79 13.61
N LEU A 21 16.52 6.86 13.03
CA LEU A 21 17.95 7.14 12.92
C LEU A 21 18.62 7.25 14.29
N ASN A 22 17.91 7.80 15.28
CA ASN A 22 18.40 7.88 16.66
C ASN A 22 18.36 6.55 17.41
N ARG A 23 17.62 5.55 16.89
CA ARG A 23 17.40 4.24 17.54
C ARG A 23 18.05 3.07 16.79
N TYR A 24 18.96 3.33 15.86
CA TYR A 24 19.71 2.32 15.11
C TYR A 24 18.88 1.50 14.10
N GLY A 25 17.76 2.03 13.62
CA GLY A 25 17.00 1.40 12.56
C GLY A 25 15.50 1.40 12.79
N GLY A 26 14.79 0.76 11.89
CA GLY A 26 13.35 0.67 11.95
C GLY A 26 12.74 0.15 10.66
N HIS A 27 11.42 0.14 10.62
CA HIS A 27 10.66 -0.29 9.47
C HIS A 27 9.43 0.61 9.28
N VAL A 28 9.22 1.05 8.05
CA VAL A 28 8.04 1.80 7.63
C VAL A 28 7.28 0.95 6.63
N VAL A 29 6.00 0.75 6.86
CA VAL A 29 5.09 0.12 5.89
C VAL A 29 4.04 1.14 5.49
N ASN A 30 4.06 1.53 4.23
CA ASN A 30 3.08 2.43 3.64
C ASN A 30 1.89 1.64 3.08
N VAL A 31 0.71 2.24 3.09
CA VAL A 31 -0.49 1.65 2.49
C VAL A 31 -0.80 2.39 1.20
N SER A 32 -0.49 1.74 0.08
CA SER A 32 -0.83 2.21 -1.27
C SER A 32 -2.22 1.69 -1.68
N ALA A 33 -2.46 1.51 -2.93
CA ALA A 33 -3.68 0.91 -3.47
C ALA A 33 -3.42 0.35 -4.87
N THR A 34 -4.01 -0.78 -5.18
CA THR A 34 -3.95 -1.43 -6.50
C THR A 34 -4.32 -0.48 -7.64
N ILE A 35 -5.31 0.37 -7.41
CA ILE A 35 -5.79 1.34 -8.40
C ILE A 35 -4.75 2.41 -8.78
N ALA A 36 -3.71 2.57 -7.98
CA ALA A 36 -2.60 3.46 -8.29
C ALA A 36 -1.66 2.87 -9.37
N GLU A 37 -1.69 1.57 -9.53
CA GLU A 37 -0.82 0.83 -10.45
C GLU A 37 -1.58 0.27 -11.65
N TYR A 38 -2.88 0.09 -11.51
CA TYR A 38 -3.75 -0.51 -12.52
C TYR A 38 -4.91 0.42 -12.85
N ALA A 39 -4.83 1.07 -14.01
CA ALA A 39 -5.90 1.93 -14.49
C ALA A 39 -7.09 1.10 -14.99
N ASN A 40 -8.29 1.47 -14.56
CA ASN A 40 -9.51 0.79 -14.93
C ASN A 40 -10.54 1.81 -15.45
N SER A 41 -11.03 1.60 -16.67
CA SER A 41 -11.97 2.51 -17.31
C SER A 41 -13.32 2.60 -16.59
N SER A 42 -13.68 1.56 -15.84
CA SER A 42 -14.93 1.54 -15.06
C SER A 42 -14.79 2.23 -13.70
N THR A 43 -13.59 2.61 -13.30
CA THR A 43 -13.33 3.27 -12.01
C THR A 43 -12.32 4.40 -12.17
N PRO A 44 -12.75 5.55 -12.74
CA PRO A 44 -11.87 6.71 -12.89
C PRO A 44 -11.37 7.20 -11.54
N SER A 45 -10.05 7.31 -11.37
CA SER A 45 -9.45 7.61 -10.06
C SER A 45 -8.08 8.28 -10.17
N VAL A 46 -7.99 9.29 -11.06
CA VAL A 46 -6.72 9.98 -11.32
C VAL A 46 -6.08 10.56 -10.05
N LEU A 47 -6.88 11.10 -9.12
CA LEU A 47 -6.36 11.67 -7.89
C LEU A 47 -5.79 10.59 -6.96
N THR A 48 -6.46 9.46 -6.86
CA THR A 48 -5.96 8.30 -6.11
C THR A 48 -4.70 7.75 -6.76
N ALA A 49 -4.67 7.62 -8.08
CA ALA A 49 -3.49 7.17 -8.81
C ALA A 49 -2.31 8.13 -8.59
N LEU A 50 -2.55 9.44 -8.64
CA LEU A 50 -1.52 10.46 -8.42
C LEU A 50 -0.95 10.39 -7.00
N THR A 51 -1.79 10.34 -5.98
CA THR A 51 -1.37 10.39 -4.58
C THR A 51 -0.78 9.04 -4.11
N LYS A 52 -1.43 7.93 -4.41
CA LYS A 52 -0.96 6.59 -4.01
C LYS A 52 0.18 6.10 -4.90
N GLY A 53 0.21 6.49 -6.17
CA GLY A 53 1.36 6.23 -7.05
C GLY A 53 2.61 6.97 -6.59
N GLY A 54 2.46 8.22 -6.14
CA GLY A 54 3.52 8.97 -5.49
C GLY A 54 4.06 8.29 -4.24
N LEU A 55 3.17 7.70 -3.43
CA LEU A 55 3.52 6.95 -2.24
C LEU A 55 4.37 5.70 -2.56
N ALA A 56 4.02 4.97 -3.61
CA ALA A 56 4.78 3.80 -4.05
C ALA A 56 6.19 4.19 -4.52
N SER A 57 6.31 5.26 -5.31
CA SER A 57 7.61 5.78 -5.75
C SER A 57 8.46 6.28 -4.59
N ALA A 58 7.85 6.99 -3.64
CA ALA A 58 8.52 7.46 -2.43
C ALA A 58 9.02 6.29 -1.56
N THR A 59 8.25 5.20 -1.47
CA THR A 59 8.65 3.99 -0.76
C THR A 59 9.99 3.44 -1.27
N ARG A 60 10.14 3.32 -2.58
CA ARG A 60 11.38 2.85 -3.22
C ARG A 60 12.54 3.81 -2.99
N SER A 61 12.29 5.10 -3.14
CA SER A 61 13.31 6.14 -2.94
C SER A 61 13.84 6.13 -1.51
N LEU A 62 12.95 6.07 -0.52
CA LEU A 62 13.31 6.04 0.89
C LEU A 62 14.05 4.74 1.26
N ALA A 63 13.65 3.61 0.69
CA ALA A 63 14.31 2.33 0.92
C ALA A 63 15.79 2.36 0.50
N VAL A 64 16.07 2.96 -0.65
CA VAL A 64 17.44 3.11 -1.17
C VAL A 64 18.23 4.11 -0.34
N GLU A 65 17.62 5.23 0.03
CA GLU A 65 18.29 6.29 0.80
C GLU A 65 18.66 5.84 2.21
N TYR A 66 17.76 5.16 2.91
CA TYR A 66 17.93 4.81 4.33
C TYR A 66 18.29 3.36 4.59
N GLY A 67 18.32 2.52 3.56
CA GLY A 67 18.78 1.13 3.69
C GLY A 67 20.17 1.00 4.32
N PRO A 68 21.18 1.80 3.89
CA PRO A 68 22.51 1.77 4.52
C PRO A 68 22.52 2.15 6.00
N ARG A 69 21.46 2.76 6.49
CA ARG A 69 21.28 3.19 7.88
C ARG A 69 20.36 2.26 8.68
N GLY A 70 20.03 1.10 8.13
CA GLY A 70 19.25 0.07 8.81
C GLY A 70 17.74 0.35 8.86
N ILE A 71 17.22 1.24 8.04
CA ILE A 71 15.78 1.50 7.94
C ILE A 71 15.24 0.84 6.68
N ARG A 72 14.25 -0.04 6.86
CA ARG A 72 13.52 -0.64 5.76
C ARG A 72 12.26 0.17 5.47
N VAL A 73 11.90 0.30 4.22
CA VAL A 73 10.68 0.99 3.79
C VAL A 73 10.00 0.14 2.72
N ASN A 74 8.82 -0.34 3.03
CA ASN A 74 8.01 -1.15 2.14
C ASN A 74 6.60 -0.57 2.05
N ALA A 75 5.80 -1.09 1.14
CA ALA A 75 4.39 -0.76 1.05
C ALA A 75 3.57 -2.02 0.82
N VAL A 76 2.32 -1.99 1.24
CA VAL A 76 1.29 -2.92 0.80
C VAL A 76 0.37 -2.21 -0.18
N SER A 77 -0.10 -2.94 -1.19
CA SER A 77 -1.01 -2.43 -2.21
C SER A 77 -2.29 -3.27 -2.19
N PRO A 78 -3.26 -2.91 -1.33
CA PRO A 78 -4.51 -3.64 -1.23
C PRO A 78 -5.40 -3.44 -2.45
N GLY A 79 -6.13 -4.48 -2.83
CA GLY A 79 -7.24 -4.39 -3.76
C GLY A 79 -8.53 -3.94 -3.07
N ILE A 80 -9.64 -4.58 -3.42
CA ILE A 80 -10.94 -4.31 -2.79
C ILE A 80 -11.01 -5.05 -1.46
N ILE A 81 -11.06 -4.29 -0.38
CA ILE A 81 -11.07 -4.81 1.00
C ILE A 81 -12.40 -4.46 1.66
N GLN A 82 -13.00 -5.43 2.34
CA GLN A 82 -14.23 -5.23 3.09
C GLN A 82 -13.97 -4.36 4.31
N THR A 83 -14.52 -3.15 4.27
CA THR A 83 -14.44 -2.15 5.35
C THR A 83 -15.78 -1.43 5.45
N PRO A 84 -16.00 -0.59 6.47
CA PRO A 84 -17.21 0.27 6.50
C PRO A 84 -17.34 1.20 5.30
N MET A 85 -16.23 1.53 4.62
CA MET A 85 -16.24 2.32 3.38
C MET A 85 -16.78 1.51 2.19
N HIS A 86 -16.63 0.18 2.23
CA HIS A 86 -17.12 -0.76 1.22
C HIS A 86 -17.95 -1.84 1.94
N PRO A 87 -19.24 -1.57 2.26
CA PRO A 87 -20.10 -2.52 2.95
C PRO A 87 -20.38 -3.76 2.09
N ALA A 88 -20.63 -4.90 2.75
CA ALA A 88 -20.79 -6.21 2.11
C ALA A 88 -21.85 -6.23 1.00
N ASP A 89 -22.92 -5.48 1.16
CA ASP A 89 -24.06 -5.41 0.21
C ASP A 89 -23.66 -4.83 -1.15
N SER A 90 -22.54 -4.09 -1.23
CA SER A 90 -22.03 -3.52 -2.48
C SER A 90 -21.21 -4.51 -3.32
N TYR A 91 -20.86 -5.67 -2.79
CA TYR A 91 -19.97 -6.61 -3.48
C TYR A 91 -20.69 -7.47 -4.52
N GLU A 92 -21.98 -7.72 -4.35
CA GLU A 92 -22.80 -8.41 -5.34
C GLU A 92 -22.90 -7.59 -6.65
N GLU A 93 -22.79 -6.26 -6.55
CA GLU A 93 -22.79 -5.36 -7.69
C GLU A 93 -21.47 -5.35 -8.46
N LEU A 94 -20.40 -5.91 -7.89
CA LEU A 94 -19.08 -5.89 -8.52
C LEU A 94 -18.99 -6.85 -9.71
N GLY A 95 -19.75 -7.96 -9.70
CA GLY A 95 -19.79 -8.92 -10.81
C GLY A 95 -18.38 -9.23 -11.37
N ASP A 96 -18.18 -8.91 -12.64
CA ASP A 96 -16.90 -9.17 -13.34
C ASP A 96 -15.72 -8.29 -12.84
N ARG A 97 -15.95 -7.38 -11.91
CA ARG A 97 -14.89 -6.56 -11.29
C ARG A 97 -14.22 -7.25 -10.12
N LEU A 98 -14.73 -8.39 -9.68
CA LEU A 98 -14.05 -9.18 -8.65
C LEU A 98 -12.67 -9.60 -9.16
N PRO A 99 -11.67 -9.65 -8.27
CA PRO A 99 -10.34 -10.14 -8.64
C PRO A 99 -10.38 -11.64 -9.03
N PRO A 100 -9.32 -12.19 -9.64
CA PRO A 100 -9.25 -13.59 -10.03
C PRO A 100 -9.61 -14.60 -8.94
N LEU A 101 -9.32 -14.31 -7.66
CA LEU A 101 -9.73 -15.18 -6.56
C LEU A 101 -11.24 -15.20 -6.29
N GLY A 102 -12.02 -14.34 -6.97
CA GLY A 102 -13.48 -14.35 -6.92
C GLY A 102 -14.09 -13.85 -5.61
N ARG A 103 -13.32 -13.18 -4.78
CA ARG A 103 -13.77 -12.58 -3.52
C ARG A 103 -13.06 -11.26 -3.25
N VAL A 104 -13.66 -10.44 -2.41
CA VAL A 104 -12.98 -9.27 -1.82
C VAL A 104 -12.06 -9.72 -0.69
N GLY A 105 -11.04 -8.94 -0.41
CA GLY A 105 -10.17 -9.19 0.73
C GLY A 105 -10.79 -8.75 2.06
N GLN A 106 -10.24 -9.27 3.13
CA GLN A 106 -10.56 -8.86 4.49
C GLN A 106 -9.44 -7.99 5.06
N VAL A 107 -9.74 -7.22 6.10
CA VAL A 107 -8.72 -6.45 6.83
C VAL A 107 -7.57 -7.36 7.30
N SER A 108 -7.90 -8.57 7.75
CA SER A 108 -6.88 -9.57 8.15
C SER A 108 -5.92 -9.95 7.03
N ASP A 109 -6.37 -10.00 5.78
CA ASP A 109 -5.48 -10.28 4.65
C ASP A 109 -4.40 -9.21 4.52
N VAL A 110 -4.75 -7.94 4.72
CA VAL A 110 -3.80 -6.83 4.67
C VAL A 110 -2.86 -6.84 5.89
N VAL A 111 -3.41 -7.10 7.08
CA VAL A 111 -2.63 -7.20 8.32
C VAL A 111 -1.57 -8.30 8.21
N ASP A 112 -1.93 -9.47 7.69
CA ASP A 112 -0.99 -10.57 7.47
C ASP A 112 0.17 -10.17 6.54
N GLY A 113 -0.12 -9.42 5.48
CA GLY A 113 0.90 -8.89 4.59
C GLY A 113 1.85 -7.90 5.27
N ILE A 114 1.32 -7.01 6.09
CA ILE A 114 2.12 -6.06 6.88
C ILE A 114 3.03 -6.80 7.86
N LEU A 115 2.48 -7.77 8.59
CA LEU A 115 3.25 -8.57 9.55
C LEU A 115 4.32 -9.42 8.85
N PHE A 116 4.04 -9.94 7.67
CA PHE A 116 5.01 -10.64 6.86
C PHE A 116 6.22 -9.74 6.52
N LEU A 117 5.96 -8.52 6.05
CA LEU A 117 7.02 -7.56 5.74
C LEU A 117 7.82 -7.18 6.99
N GLU A 118 7.14 -6.98 8.12
CA GLU A 118 7.79 -6.67 9.39
C GLU A 118 8.74 -7.79 9.83
N ALA A 119 8.32 -9.03 9.69
CA ALA A 119 9.10 -10.21 10.08
C ALA A 119 10.20 -10.59 9.07
N SER A 120 10.32 -9.90 7.95
CA SER A 120 11.22 -10.27 6.85
C SER A 120 12.35 -9.24 6.68
N PRO A 121 13.47 -9.38 7.41
CA PRO A 121 14.48 -8.32 7.52
C PRO A 121 15.28 -8.08 6.24
N TYR A 122 15.17 -8.93 5.23
CA TYR A 122 15.87 -8.78 3.95
C TYR A 122 14.99 -8.20 2.84
N ILE A 123 13.80 -7.68 3.20
CA ILE A 123 12.86 -7.04 2.26
C ILE A 123 12.81 -5.54 2.54
N THR A 124 13.16 -4.74 1.53
CA THR A 124 13.00 -3.29 1.52
C THR A 124 12.76 -2.80 0.09
N GLY A 125 12.02 -1.72 -0.07
CA GLY A 125 11.66 -1.18 -1.37
C GLY A 125 10.57 -1.98 -2.10
N GLU A 126 9.93 -2.91 -1.42
CA GLU A 126 8.90 -3.79 -1.99
C GLU A 126 7.52 -3.16 -1.91
N ILE A 127 6.73 -3.39 -2.95
CA ILE A 127 5.30 -3.10 -2.98
C ILE A 127 4.59 -4.44 -3.03
N LEU A 128 4.07 -4.89 -1.90
CA LEU A 128 3.41 -6.18 -1.78
C LEU A 128 1.93 -6.04 -2.16
N HIS A 129 1.53 -6.69 -3.24
CA HIS A 129 0.15 -6.70 -3.69
C HIS A 129 -0.69 -7.68 -2.86
N ILE A 130 -1.82 -7.19 -2.35
CA ILE A 130 -2.79 -7.97 -1.57
C ILE A 130 -4.15 -7.70 -2.20
N ASP A 131 -4.36 -8.23 -3.39
CA ASP A 131 -5.43 -7.82 -4.29
C ASP A 131 -6.18 -8.97 -4.97
N GLY A 132 -5.94 -10.19 -4.54
CA GLY A 132 -6.60 -11.36 -5.12
C GLY A 132 -6.23 -11.63 -6.57
N GLY A 133 -5.11 -11.09 -7.06
CA GLY A 133 -4.62 -11.25 -8.41
C GLY A 133 -5.02 -10.13 -9.38
N GLN A 134 -5.67 -9.06 -8.90
CA GLN A 134 -6.18 -7.97 -9.73
C GLN A 134 -5.12 -7.39 -10.67
N THR A 135 -3.92 -7.11 -10.18
CA THR A 135 -2.83 -6.51 -10.97
C THR A 135 -2.06 -7.53 -11.81
N ALA A 136 -2.23 -8.82 -11.54
CA ALA A 136 -1.55 -9.86 -12.31
C ALA A 136 -2.13 -10.07 -13.71
N GLY A 137 -3.36 -9.67 -13.91
CA GLY A 137 -4.08 -9.77 -15.19
C GLY A 137 -5.53 -10.24 -15.00
N HIS A 138 -6.44 -9.39 -15.39
CA HIS A 138 -7.88 -9.69 -15.23
C HIS A 138 -8.73 -8.89 -16.24
#